data_d19d6a1b530e1706f60996f55f5e5cc0
#
_entry.id   d19d6a1b530e1706f60996f55f5e5cc0
#
_cell.length_a   1.000
_cell.length_b   1.000
_cell.length_c   1.000
_cell.angle_alpha   90.00
_cell.angle_beta   90.00
_cell.angle_gamma   90.00
#
_symmetry.space_group_name_H-M   'P 1'
#
loop_
_entity.id
_entity.type
_entity.pdbx_description
1 polymer ?
#
loop_
_entity_poly.entity_id
_entity_poly.type
_entity_poly.pdbx_seq_one_letter_code
_entity_poly.pdbx_strand_id
1 'polypeptide(L)'
;MSATRWDGAKVPTASDPILSAWGDYADSVGTFIRCASQAEAQARLSQAPAGVVSAAHPAMFLIAGVLYSADGTRAGNQYVLQPVAGFCDVLVDKTDASNGRGRPTSDHTTRRWAETGFNLPIRSLLEFSLDVCVSIVHSDFASEEAKDKANGSYYFGFILDNAGLWQTEIQYNRTFMTHHLSWKQEVPAGTHTAAYSTCGSYGTDPFWHYDGGVYPGTRFRVISLGAAR
;
A
#
# COMPACT_ATOMS: atom_id res chain seq x y z
N MET A 1 -18.54 -35.21 21.11
CA MET A 1 -17.74 -33.95 20.86
C MET A 1 -16.73 -34.26 19.78
N SER A 2 -16.77 -33.55 18.67
CA SER A 2 -15.81 -33.72 17.57
C SER A 2 -14.37 -33.42 18.01
N ALA A 3 -13.42 -34.20 17.52
CA ALA A 3 -12.00 -33.96 17.75
C ALA A 3 -11.51 -32.84 16.83
N THR A 4 -10.64 -31.99 17.32
CA THR A 4 -10.02 -30.92 16.51
C THR A 4 -8.66 -31.38 16.01
N ARG A 5 -8.47 -31.36 14.69
CA ARG A 5 -7.17 -31.62 14.06
C ARG A 5 -6.22 -30.45 14.24
N TRP A 6 -4.93 -30.68 13.92
CA TRP A 6 -3.87 -29.66 13.99
C TRP A 6 -4.16 -28.42 13.11
N ASP A 7 -4.88 -28.61 11.99
CA ASP A 7 -5.28 -27.56 11.07
C ASP A 7 -6.55 -26.81 11.49
N GLY A 8 -7.13 -27.19 12.65
CA GLY A 8 -8.35 -26.62 13.17
C GLY A 8 -9.63 -27.26 12.64
N ALA A 9 -9.51 -28.21 11.70
CA ALA A 9 -10.67 -28.94 11.21
C ALA A 9 -11.26 -29.81 12.32
N LYS A 10 -12.58 -29.81 12.44
CA LYS A 10 -13.34 -30.67 13.35
C LYS A 10 -13.62 -32.00 12.66
N VAL A 11 -13.18 -33.09 13.28
CA VAL A 11 -13.40 -34.44 12.76
C VAL A 11 -14.51 -35.11 13.55
N PRO A 12 -15.57 -35.60 12.88
CA PRO A 12 -16.62 -36.37 13.54
C PRO A 12 -16.06 -37.61 14.26
N THR A 13 -16.56 -37.88 15.43
CA THR A 13 -16.28 -39.11 16.19
C THR A 13 -17.48 -40.05 16.14
N ALA A 14 -17.27 -41.31 16.49
CA ALA A 14 -18.36 -42.33 16.45
C ALA A 14 -19.54 -42.00 17.38
N SER A 15 -19.36 -41.08 18.34
CA SER A 15 -20.41 -40.67 19.27
C SER A 15 -21.15 -39.36 18.84
N ASP A 16 -20.73 -38.73 17.73
CA ASP A 16 -21.34 -37.49 17.31
C ASP A 16 -22.60 -37.74 16.46
N PRO A 17 -23.65 -36.90 16.57
CA PRO A 17 -24.80 -36.98 15.66
C PRO A 17 -24.35 -36.70 14.23
N ILE A 18 -24.67 -37.64 13.30
CA ILE A 18 -24.13 -37.68 11.95
C ILE A 18 -24.28 -36.32 11.21
N LEU A 19 -25.48 -35.74 11.23
CA LEU A 19 -25.76 -34.52 10.44
C LEU A 19 -25.04 -33.29 11.00
N SER A 20 -25.03 -33.10 12.33
CA SER A 20 -24.34 -31.97 12.94
C SER A 20 -22.82 -32.10 12.87
N ALA A 21 -22.30 -33.31 13.03
CA ALA A 21 -20.87 -33.57 12.93
C ALA A 21 -20.31 -33.34 11.53
N TRP A 22 -21.04 -33.66 10.48
CA TRP A 22 -20.66 -33.37 9.10
C TRP A 22 -20.80 -31.86 8.78
N GLY A 23 -21.81 -31.19 9.34
CA GLY A 23 -21.92 -29.74 9.25
C GLY A 23 -20.72 -29.03 9.89
N ASP A 24 -20.37 -29.40 11.12
CA ASP A 24 -19.20 -28.88 11.83
C ASP A 24 -17.89 -29.13 11.10
N TYR A 25 -17.76 -30.31 10.46
CA TYR A 25 -16.60 -30.63 9.63
C TYR A 25 -16.56 -29.74 8.40
N ALA A 26 -17.64 -29.62 7.63
CA ALA A 26 -17.70 -28.81 6.43
C ALA A 26 -17.39 -27.32 6.72
N ASP A 27 -17.91 -26.79 7.84
CA ASP A 27 -17.65 -25.40 8.25
C ASP A 27 -16.20 -25.18 8.74
N SER A 28 -15.54 -26.23 9.23
CA SER A 28 -14.17 -26.17 9.75
C SER A 28 -13.09 -26.42 8.70
N VAL A 29 -13.43 -27.05 7.57
CA VAL A 29 -12.52 -27.26 6.43
C VAL A 29 -12.47 -26.00 5.58
N GLY A 30 -11.70 -25.02 6.02
CA GLY A 30 -11.42 -23.81 5.26
C GLY A 30 -10.18 -23.95 4.38
N THR A 31 -10.09 -23.09 3.36
CA THR A 31 -8.90 -23.02 2.50
C THR A 31 -7.66 -22.53 3.26
N PHE A 32 -7.87 -21.88 4.44
CA PHE A 32 -6.83 -21.29 5.26
C PHE A 32 -7.04 -21.58 6.74
N ILE A 33 -5.94 -21.90 7.43
CA ILE A 33 -5.93 -22.03 8.89
C ILE A 33 -5.86 -20.63 9.51
N ARG A 34 -6.90 -20.21 10.19
CA ARG A 34 -6.93 -18.89 10.84
C ARG A 34 -6.18 -18.96 12.17
N CYS A 35 -5.23 -18.06 12.39
CA CYS A 35 -4.46 -17.90 13.61
C CYS A 35 -4.43 -16.43 14.04
N ALA A 36 -4.47 -16.20 15.35
CA ALA A 36 -4.33 -14.84 15.90
C ALA A 36 -2.88 -14.33 15.82
N SER A 37 -1.89 -15.25 15.77
CA SER A 37 -0.47 -14.91 15.76
C SER A 37 0.37 -15.96 15.04
N GLN A 38 1.60 -15.59 14.69
CA GLN A 38 2.59 -16.56 14.18
C GLN A 38 2.93 -17.64 15.21
N ALA A 39 2.95 -17.30 16.49
CA ALA A 39 3.19 -18.28 17.57
C ALA A 39 2.11 -19.38 17.59
N GLU A 40 0.84 -19.02 17.38
CA GLU A 40 -0.24 -19.99 17.25
C GLU A 40 -0.07 -20.87 16.00
N ALA A 41 0.30 -20.27 14.86
CA ALA A 41 0.58 -21.04 13.65
C ALA A 41 1.73 -22.03 13.85
N GLN A 42 2.81 -21.64 14.54
CA GLN A 42 3.92 -22.53 14.92
C GLN A 42 3.46 -23.67 15.82
N ALA A 43 2.63 -23.37 16.83
CA ALA A 43 2.07 -24.40 17.73
C ALA A 43 1.24 -25.42 16.95
N ARG A 44 0.42 -24.99 16.00
CA ARG A 44 -0.37 -25.88 15.14
C ARG A 44 0.52 -26.72 14.21
N LEU A 45 1.53 -26.11 13.57
CA LEU A 45 2.49 -26.81 12.71
C LEU A 45 3.28 -27.89 13.48
N SER A 46 3.62 -27.61 14.75
CA SER A 46 4.32 -28.60 15.59
C SER A 46 3.47 -29.83 15.94
N GLN A 47 2.15 -29.71 15.85
CA GLN A 47 1.19 -30.81 16.07
C GLN A 47 0.86 -31.55 14.78
N ALA A 48 1.26 -31.03 13.60
CA ALA A 48 1.03 -31.67 12.33
C ALA A 48 1.78 -33.02 12.25
N PRO A 49 1.13 -34.09 11.77
CA PRO A 49 1.82 -35.36 11.54
C PRO A 49 3.00 -35.18 10.56
N ALA A 50 4.05 -35.97 10.76
CA ALA A 50 5.24 -35.89 9.91
C ALA A 50 4.88 -36.09 8.43
N GLY A 51 5.40 -35.22 7.57
CA GLY A 51 5.22 -35.29 6.11
C GLY A 51 3.88 -34.75 5.58
N VAL A 52 2.95 -34.32 6.44
CA VAL A 52 1.66 -33.72 5.99
C VAL A 52 1.87 -32.34 5.40
N VAL A 53 2.81 -31.56 5.97
CA VAL A 53 3.18 -30.23 5.44
C VAL A 53 4.48 -30.38 4.68
N SER A 54 4.47 -30.04 3.40
CA SER A 54 5.61 -30.15 2.48
C SER A 54 5.52 -29.15 1.36
N ALA A 55 6.55 -29.02 0.54
CA ALA A 55 6.54 -28.17 -0.64
C ALA A 55 5.45 -28.53 -1.66
N ALA A 56 5.08 -29.82 -1.74
CA ALA A 56 3.98 -30.30 -2.59
C ALA A 56 2.58 -30.01 -1.96
N HIS A 57 2.52 -29.94 -0.65
CA HIS A 57 1.29 -29.73 0.12
C HIS A 57 1.53 -28.68 1.22
N PRO A 58 1.68 -27.39 0.85
CA PRO A 58 1.94 -26.35 1.82
C PRO A 58 0.69 -26.07 2.67
N ALA A 59 0.90 -25.84 3.95
CA ALA A 59 -0.16 -25.36 4.82
C ALA A 59 -0.30 -23.84 4.68
N MET A 60 -1.54 -23.35 4.57
CA MET A 60 -1.84 -21.94 4.38
C MET A 60 -2.42 -21.37 5.68
N PHE A 61 -1.88 -20.25 6.14
CA PHE A 61 -2.30 -19.58 7.38
C PHE A 61 -2.73 -18.15 7.09
N LEU A 62 -3.89 -17.75 7.63
CA LEU A 62 -4.31 -16.35 7.66
C LEU A 62 -4.03 -15.81 9.08
N ILE A 63 -3.05 -14.90 9.20
CA ILE A 63 -2.59 -14.34 10.47
C ILE A 63 -2.70 -12.82 10.39
N ALA A 64 -3.54 -12.21 11.21
CA ALA A 64 -3.74 -10.75 11.24
C ALA A 64 -4.00 -10.13 9.84
N GLY A 65 -4.78 -10.83 9.00
CA GLY A 65 -5.10 -10.37 7.65
C GLY A 65 -4.04 -10.65 6.58
N VAL A 66 -2.90 -11.24 6.95
CA VAL A 66 -1.83 -11.63 6.02
C VAL A 66 -1.86 -13.14 5.79
N LEU A 67 -1.75 -13.55 4.54
CA LEU A 67 -1.67 -14.94 4.16
C LEU A 67 -0.21 -15.42 4.19
N TYR A 68 0.03 -16.51 4.89
CA TYR A 68 1.33 -17.18 4.97
C TYR A 68 1.25 -18.61 4.44
N SER A 69 2.36 -19.08 3.87
CA SER A 69 2.56 -20.48 3.48
C SER A 69 3.66 -21.10 4.32
N ALA A 70 3.47 -22.34 4.76
CA ALA A 70 4.49 -23.18 5.35
C ALA A 70 4.67 -24.42 4.47
N ASP A 71 5.84 -24.63 3.92
CA ASP A 71 6.19 -25.75 3.03
C ASP A 71 6.94 -26.90 3.75
N GLY A 72 6.98 -26.86 5.08
CA GLY A 72 7.70 -27.83 5.89
C GLY A 72 9.16 -27.46 6.16
N THR A 73 9.69 -26.43 5.52
CA THR A 73 11.07 -25.92 5.78
C THR A 73 11.16 -25.39 7.20
N ARG A 74 12.30 -25.66 7.88
CA ARG A 74 12.58 -25.20 9.23
C ARG A 74 13.81 -24.34 9.30
N ALA A 75 13.74 -23.30 10.13
CA ALA A 75 14.88 -22.51 10.58
C ALA A 75 15.08 -22.79 12.09
N GLY A 76 16.05 -23.64 12.43
CA GLY A 76 16.18 -24.18 13.78
C GLY A 76 14.98 -25.05 14.16
N ASN A 77 14.33 -24.72 15.29
CA ASN A 77 13.16 -25.45 15.79
C ASN A 77 11.81 -24.90 15.28
N GLN A 78 11.82 -23.86 14.45
CA GLN A 78 10.60 -23.23 13.96
C GLN A 78 10.40 -23.49 12.46
N TYR A 79 9.14 -23.64 12.04
CA TYR A 79 8.78 -23.67 10.65
C TYR A 79 8.93 -22.29 10.00
N VAL A 80 9.40 -22.25 8.77
CA VAL A 80 9.46 -21.01 8.00
C VAL A 80 8.04 -20.69 7.50
N LEU A 81 7.47 -19.57 7.98
CA LEU A 81 6.23 -19.01 7.48
C LEU A 81 6.58 -17.95 6.43
N GLN A 82 6.37 -18.28 5.16
CA GLN A 82 6.61 -17.38 4.05
C GLN A 82 5.33 -16.58 3.75
N PRO A 83 5.36 -15.25 3.77
CA PRO A 83 4.20 -14.48 3.34
C PRO A 83 3.90 -14.77 1.87
N VAL A 84 2.71 -15.24 1.59
CA VAL A 84 2.18 -15.35 0.24
C VAL A 84 1.65 -14.00 -0.14
N ALA A 85 1.95 -13.52 -1.34
CA ALA A 85 1.64 -12.18 -1.85
C ALA A 85 0.44 -11.55 -1.12
N GLY A 86 0.72 -10.46 -0.40
CA GLY A 86 -0.32 -9.74 0.32
C GLY A 86 -1.38 -9.24 -0.65
N PHE A 87 -2.59 -9.09 -0.20
CA PHE A 87 -3.63 -8.42 -0.95
C PHE A 87 -3.17 -6.99 -1.26
N CYS A 88 -3.43 -6.54 -2.48
CA CYS A 88 -3.28 -5.14 -2.84
C CYS A 88 -4.18 -4.32 -1.90
N ASP A 89 -3.59 -3.48 -1.06
CA ASP A 89 -4.32 -2.67 -0.08
C ASP A 89 -3.97 -1.20 -0.25
N VAL A 90 -4.98 -0.36 -0.17
CA VAL A 90 -4.80 1.09 -0.22
C VAL A 90 -4.51 1.58 1.19
N LEU A 91 -3.25 1.87 1.46
CA LEU A 91 -2.77 2.31 2.77
C LEU A 91 -3.03 3.81 3.01
N VAL A 92 -2.91 4.61 1.95
CA VAL A 92 -3.16 6.05 1.95
C VAL A 92 -3.93 6.41 0.70
N ASP A 93 -5.01 7.17 0.86
CA ASP A 93 -5.75 7.80 -0.24
C ASP A 93 -6.18 9.20 0.24
N LYS A 94 -5.51 10.21 -0.26
CA LYS A 94 -5.74 11.61 0.09
C LYS A 94 -6.04 12.42 -1.15
N THR A 95 -7.20 13.02 -1.18
CA THR A 95 -7.55 14.02 -2.18
C THR A 95 -7.46 15.39 -1.52
N ASP A 96 -6.65 16.26 -2.10
CA ASP A 96 -6.61 17.66 -1.72
C ASP A 96 -7.51 18.44 -2.67
N ALA A 97 -8.67 18.85 -2.15
CA ALA A 97 -9.69 19.59 -2.88
C ALA A 97 -9.46 21.11 -2.81
N SER A 98 -8.45 21.57 -2.10
CA SER A 98 -8.15 22.99 -2.00
C SER A 98 -7.47 23.51 -3.26
N ASN A 99 -7.86 24.70 -3.70
CA ASN A 99 -7.15 25.42 -4.75
C ASN A 99 -5.80 25.87 -4.19
N GLY A 100 -4.70 25.49 -4.84
CA GLY A 100 -3.37 25.80 -4.39
C GLY A 100 -2.57 26.63 -5.39
N ARG A 101 -2.08 27.79 -4.94
CA ARG A 101 -0.96 28.44 -5.60
C ARG A 101 0.32 27.78 -5.10
N GLY A 102 1.17 27.33 -6.00
CA GLY A 102 2.50 26.87 -5.67
C GLY A 102 3.34 27.97 -5.05
N ARG A 103 4.39 27.57 -4.36
CA ARG A 103 5.43 28.50 -3.93
C ARG A 103 6.13 29.05 -5.18
N PRO A 104 6.74 30.24 -5.08
CA PRO A 104 7.53 30.77 -6.18
C PRO A 104 8.52 29.73 -6.70
N THR A 105 8.72 29.68 -8.02
CA THR A 105 9.68 28.77 -8.65
C THR A 105 11.10 28.97 -8.16
N SER A 106 11.41 30.15 -7.62
CA SER A 106 12.67 30.47 -6.93
C SER A 106 12.80 29.88 -5.53
N ASP A 107 11.72 29.34 -4.93
CA ASP A 107 11.79 28.65 -3.64
C ASP A 107 12.19 27.18 -3.83
N HIS A 108 13.49 26.91 -3.76
CA HIS A 108 14.06 25.56 -3.88
C HIS A 108 13.96 24.73 -2.59
N THR A 109 13.16 25.16 -1.62
CA THR A 109 12.93 24.41 -0.39
C THR A 109 11.89 23.32 -0.63
N THR A 110 12.25 22.06 -0.33
CA THR A 110 11.30 20.95 -0.40
C THR A 110 10.17 21.14 0.62
N ARG A 111 8.95 21.10 0.13
CA ARG A 111 7.71 21.16 0.92
C ARG A 111 7.02 19.81 0.91
N ARG A 112 6.31 19.51 2.00
CA ARG A 112 5.55 18.28 2.20
C ARG A 112 4.06 18.57 2.21
N TRP A 113 3.31 17.66 1.62
CA TRP A 113 1.87 17.77 1.48
C TRP A 113 1.20 16.43 1.76
N ALA A 114 -0.02 16.47 2.28
CA ALA A 114 -0.85 15.29 2.56
C ALA A 114 -0.16 14.23 3.43
N GLU A 115 0.72 14.65 4.35
CA GLU A 115 1.44 13.73 5.24
C GLU A 115 0.47 12.86 6.04
N THR A 116 0.69 11.53 6.00
CA THR A 116 -0.20 10.56 6.61
C THR A 116 0.58 9.34 7.09
N GLY A 117 0.26 8.89 8.31
CA GLY A 117 0.79 7.66 8.87
C GLY A 117 0.05 6.41 8.36
N PHE A 118 0.77 5.29 8.23
CA PHE A 118 0.23 3.97 7.96
C PHE A 118 1.08 2.89 8.65
N ASN A 119 0.56 1.65 8.72
CA ASN A 119 1.27 0.54 9.32
C ASN A 119 1.38 -0.64 8.34
N LEU A 120 2.57 -1.25 8.25
CA LEU A 120 2.83 -2.43 7.45
C LEU A 120 3.04 -3.63 8.38
N PRO A 121 2.22 -4.68 8.30
CA PRO A 121 2.41 -5.88 9.10
C PRO A 121 3.62 -6.71 8.65
N ILE A 122 4.05 -6.57 7.41
CA ILE A 122 5.19 -7.27 6.80
C ILE A 122 5.95 -6.33 5.87
N ARG A 123 7.22 -6.67 5.54
CA ARG A 123 7.96 -6.02 4.47
C ARG A 123 7.18 -6.14 3.16
N SER A 124 6.88 -5.00 2.54
CA SER A 124 6.00 -4.93 1.38
C SER A 124 6.60 -4.10 0.25
N LEU A 125 6.24 -4.42 -0.98
CA LEU A 125 6.46 -3.53 -2.12
C LEU A 125 5.31 -2.53 -2.16
N LEU A 126 5.63 -1.25 -2.04
CA LEU A 126 4.66 -0.16 -2.11
C LEU A 126 4.75 0.57 -3.44
N GLU A 127 3.59 1.01 -3.93
CA GLU A 127 3.48 1.98 -4.99
C GLU A 127 2.99 3.31 -4.41
N PHE A 128 3.78 4.36 -4.59
CA PHE A 128 3.42 5.75 -4.32
C PHE A 128 2.92 6.35 -5.62
N SER A 129 1.76 6.97 -5.62
CA SER A 129 1.21 7.62 -6.81
C SER A 129 0.64 9.00 -6.49
N LEU A 130 0.80 9.92 -7.44
CA LEU A 130 0.29 11.28 -7.36
C LEU A 130 -0.35 11.65 -8.70
N ASP A 131 -1.63 11.97 -8.65
CA ASP A 131 -2.33 12.65 -9.73
C ASP A 131 -2.37 14.14 -9.40
N VAL A 132 -1.81 14.99 -10.25
CA VAL A 132 -1.79 16.43 -10.03
C VAL A 132 -2.11 17.17 -11.31
N CYS A 133 -3.04 18.13 -11.24
CA CYS A 133 -3.37 19.02 -12.35
C CYS A 133 -2.63 20.35 -12.15
N VAL A 134 -1.79 20.73 -13.09
CA VAL A 134 -0.90 21.90 -12.98
C VAL A 134 -1.07 22.83 -14.16
N SER A 135 -1.03 24.13 -13.91
CA SER A 135 -0.91 25.21 -14.90
C SER A 135 -0.10 26.38 -14.33
N ILE A 136 0.05 27.46 -15.09
CA ILE A 136 0.53 28.74 -14.57
C ILE A 136 -0.55 29.43 -13.72
N VAL A 137 -0.17 30.38 -12.87
CA VAL A 137 -1.11 31.27 -12.17
C VAL A 137 -1.65 32.30 -13.14
N HIS A 138 -2.87 32.12 -13.62
CA HIS A 138 -3.48 32.93 -14.67
C HIS A 138 -3.71 34.40 -14.28
N SER A 139 -3.84 34.72 -13.01
CA SER A 139 -4.08 36.09 -12.50
C SER A 139 -2.86 37.01 -12.60
N ASP A 140 -1.68 36.44 -12.82
CA ASP A 140 -0.42 37.19 -12.76
C ASP A 140 -0.05 37.90 -14.09
N PHE A 141 -0.91 37.81 -15.09
CA PHE A 141 -0.64 38.32 -16.43
C PHE A 141 -1.63 39.39 -16.84
N ALA A 142 -1.11 40.46 -17.42
CA ALA A 142 -1.91 41.59 -17.91
C ALA A 142 -2.58 41.34 -19.28
N SER A 143 -2.15 40.33 -20.03
CA SER A 143 -2.70 40.03 -21.35
C SER A 143 -2.72 38.52 -21.67
N GLU A 144 -3.59 38.09 -22.56
CA GLU A 144 -3.66 36.71 -23.06
C GLU A 144 -2.37 36.30 -23.80
N GLU A 145 -1.78 37.21 -24.58
CA GLU A 145 -0.53 36.96 -25.30
C GLU A 145 0.63 36.67 -24.31
N ALA A 146 0.69 37.37 -23.20
CA ALA A 146 1.68 37.12 -22.14
C ALA A 146 1.47 35.73 -21.47
N LYS A 147 0.22 35.34 -21.26
CA LYS A 147 -0.13 33.99 -20.74
C LYS A 147 0.28 32.89 -21.72
N ASP A 148 0.07 33.07 -23.02
CA ASP A 148 0.38 32.10 -24.06
C ASP A 148 1.88 31.80 -24.13
N LYS A 149 2.71 32.75 -23.79
CA LYS A 149 4.18 32.64 -23.79
C LYS A 149 4.73 32.14 -22.44
N ALA A 150 3.91 32.15 -21.39
CA ALA A 150 4.33 31.78 -20.06
C ALA A 150 4.45 30.28 -19.89
N ASN A 151 5.54 29.85 -19.31
CA ASN A 151 5.79 28.46 -18.93
C ASN A 151 6.64 28.40 -17.65
N GLY A 152 6.68 27.24 -17.05
CA GLY A 152 7.51 27.00 -15.90
C GLY A 152 7.73 25.52 -15.68
N SER A 153 8.56 25.19 -14.71
CA SER A 153 8.72 23.84 -14.23
C SER A 153 8.77 23.80 -12.72
N TYR A 154 8.35 22.67 -12.18
CA TYR A 154 8.29 22.45 -10.73
C TYR A 154 8.56 20.99 -10.43
N TYR A 155 9.27 20.71 -9.34
CA TYR A 155 9.54 19.36 -8.91
C TYR A 155 8.38 18.83 -8.06
N PHE A 156 7.96 17.61 -8.36
CA PHE A 156 7.07 16.80 -7.54
C PHE A 156 7.75 15.49 -7.20
N GLY A 157 7.50 14.97 -6.02
CA GLY A 157 8.13 13.74 -5.58
C GLY A 157 7.44 13.10 -4.39
N PHE A 158 8.08 12.08 -3.83
CA PHE A 158 7.57 11.31 -2.70
C PHE A 158 8.54 11.31 -1.53
N ILE A 159 8.00 11.31 -0.33
CA ILE A 159 8.73 11.24 0.93
C ILE A 159 8.19 10.06 1.73
N LEU A 160 9.09 9.29 2.31
CA LEU A 160 8.81 8.23 3.28
C LEU A 160 9.70 8.46 4.51
N ASP A 161 9.10 8.45 5.71
CA ASP A 161 9.81 8.58 6.99
C ASP A 161 10.83 9.72 7.02
N ASN A 162 10.44 10.88 6.50
CA ASN A 162 11.27 12.06 6.37
C ASN A 162 12.37 12.00 5.30
N ALA A 163 12.57 10.90 4.63
CA ALA A 163 13.52 10.76 3.53
C ALA A 163 12.84 10.96 2.18
N GLY A 164 13.46 11.74 1.29
CA GLY A 164 13.03 11.83 -0.11
C GLY A 164 13.27 10.50 -0.80
N LEU A 165 12.24 9.94 -1.44
CA LEU A 165 12.36 8.71 -2.22
C LEU A 165 12.76 9.00 -3.66
N TRP A 166 12.03 9.91 -4.29
CA TRP A 166 12.14 10.20 -5.70
C TRP A 166 11.44 11.53 -6.01
N GLN A 167 11.94 12.23 -7.01
CA GLN A 167 11.30 13.43 -7.56
C GLN A 167 11.49 13.52 -9.07
N THR A 168 10.56 14.19 -9.73
CA THR A 168 10.63 14.51 -11.15
C THR A 168 10.24 15.95 -11.39
N GLU A 169 10.74 16.51 -12.46
CA GLU A 169 10.39 17.84 -12.91
C GLU A 169 9.20 17.77 -13.86
N ILE A 170 8.15 18.54 -13.58
CA ILE A 170 6.98 18.70 -14.42
C ILE A 170 7.06 20.06 -15.08
N GLN A 171 6.97 20.10 -16.41
CA GLN A 171 6.81 21.33 -17.19
C GLN A 171 5.33 21.63 -17.35
N TYR A 172 4.96 22.90 -17.27
CA TYR A 172 3.58 23.36 -17.41
C TYR A 172 3.52 24.74 -18.12
N ASN A 173 2.35 25.05 -18.64
CA ASN A 173 2.02 26.30 -19.30
C ASN A 173 0.62 26.77 -18.86
N ARG A 174 -0.03 27.65 -19.65
CA ARG A 174 -1.40 28.12 -19.35
C ARG A 174 -2.45 27.02 -19.34
N THR A 175 -2.20 25.88 -19.99
CA THR A 175 -3.16 24.78 -20.06
C THR A 175 -3.09 23.95 -18.80
N PHE A 176 -4.24 23.67 -18.20
CA PHE A 176 -4.34 22.70 -17.11
C PHE A 176 -4.06 21.30 -17.64
N MET A 177 -2.98 20.72 -17.19
CA MET A 177 -2.57 19.36 -17.56
C MET A 177 -2.52 18.49 -16.33
N THR A 178 -3.15 17.31 -16.40
CA THR A 178 -3.05 16.31 -15.37
C THR A 178 -1.83 15.44 -15.62
N HIS A 179 -0.98 15.34 -14.61
CA HIS A 179 0.18 14.47 -14.59
C HIS A 179 -0.07 13.33 -13.60
N HIS A 180 0.31 12.13 -14.02
CA HIS A 180 0.35 10.96 -13.16
C HIS A 180 1.79 10.59 -12.89
N LEU A 181 2.17 10.56 -11.62
CA LEU A 181 3.49 10.16 -11.16
C LEU A 181 3.38 8.89 -10.35
N SER A 182 4.32 7.97 -10.52
CA SER A 182 4.38 6.79 -9.67
C SER A 182 5.82 6.38 -9.37
N TRP A 183 6.03 5.79 -8.19
CA TRP A 183 7.29 5.24 -7.72
C TRP A 183 7.04 3.99 -6.90
N LYS A 184 7.92 2.98 -7.06
CA LYS A 184 7.84 1.74 -6.29
C LYS A 184 9.04 1.61 -5.38
N GLN A 185 8.76 1.24 -4.13
CA GLN A 185 9.78 1.07 -3.10
C GLN A 185 9.46 -0.11 -2.21
N GLU A 186 10.47 -0.92 -1.88
CA GLU A 186 10.36 -1.89 -0.80
C GLU A 186 10.46 -1.18 0.54
N VAL A 187 9.52 -1.47 1.44
CA VAL A 187 9.42 -0.86 2.75
C VAL A 187 9.33 -1.96 3.82
N PRO A 188 10.12 -1.89 4.91
CA PRO A 188 10.08 -2.89 5.97
C PRO A 188 8.74 -2.90 6.70
N ALA A 189 8.48 -3.92 7.51
CA ALA A 189 7.36 -3.91 8.45
C ALA A 189 7.53 -2.80 9.48
N GLY A 190 6.43 -2.19 9.91
CA GLY A 190 6.43 -1.14 10.93
C GLY A 190 5.47 0.00 10.64
N THR A 191 5.55 1.03 11.48
CA THR A 191 4.79 2.28 11.31
C THR A 191 5.61 3.26 10.48
N HIS A 192 4.99 3.82 9.46
CA HIS A 192 5.60 4.72 8.49
C HIS A 192 4.77 5.98 8.30
N THR A 193 5.40 7.02 7.77
CA THR A 193 4.72 8.24 7.30
C THR A 193 5.05 8.47 5.83
N ALA A 194 4.04 8.83 5.04
CA ALA A 194 4.23 9.18 3.64
C ALA A 194 3.64 10.55 3.33
N ALA A 195 4.26 11.24 2.38
CA ALA A 195 3.82 12.52 1.86
C ALA A 195 4.21 12.64 0.39
N TYR A 196 3.53 13.48 -0.39
CA TYR A 196 4.14 13.99 -1.60
C TYR A 196 4.90 15.29 -1.31
N SER A 197 5.88 15.58 -2.14
CA SER A 197 6.72 16.76 -1.99
C SER A 197 6.70 17.64 -3.22
N THR A 198 6.97 18.93 -3.03
CA THR A 198 7.17 19.90 -4.10
C THR A 198 8.38 20.75 -3.83
N CYS A 199 9.01 21.24 -4.91
CA CYS A 199 10.15 22.16 -4.85
C CYS A 199 10.16 23.03 -6.12
N GLY A 200 10.52 24.30 -5.99
CA GLY A 200 10.64 25.22 -7.12
C GLY A 200 11.75 24.80 -8.09
N SER A 201 11.59 25.16 -9.35
CA SER A 201 12.61 24.99 -10.39
C SER A 201 12.83 26.29 -11.16
N TYR A 202 12.05 26.58 -12.20
CA TYR A 202 12.20 27.83 -12.95
C TYR A 202 10.89 28.29 -13.60
N GLY A 203 10.88 29.53 -14.07
CA GLY A 203 9.81 30.13 -14.86
C GLY A 203 8.69 30.71 -14.01
N THR A 204 7.48 30.64 -14.53
CA THR A 204 6.27 31.18 -13.92
C THR A 204 5.79 30.28 -12.79
N ASP A 205 5.26 30.87 -11.73
CA ASP A 205 4.77 30.12 -10.56
C ASP A 205 3.64 29.16 -10.94
N PRO A 206 3.64 27.93 -10.38
CA PRO A 206 2.62 26.93 -10.64
C PRO A 206 1.33 27.18 -9.87
N PHE A 207 0.24 26.73 -10.46
CA PHE A 207 -1.05 26.58 -9.80
C PHE A 207 -1.50 25.12 -9.90
N TRP A 208 -1.82 24.50 -8.77
CA TRP A 208 -2.36 23.12 -8.69
C TRP A 208 -3.44 23.00 -7.61
N HIS A 209 -3.95 21.80 -7.39
CA HIS A 209 -5.02 21.48 -6.43
C HIS A 209 -6.39 22.01 -6.82
N TYR A 210 -6.67 22.08 -8.09
CA TYR A 210 -7.96 22.59 -8.50
C TYR A 210 -9.03 21.50 -8.34
N ASP A 211 -10.06 21.79 -7.53
CA ASP A 211 -11.31 21.04 -7.47
C ASP A 211 -12.48 21.98 -7.72
N GLY A 212 -12.75 22.22 -8.97
CA GLY A 212 -13.91 23.01 -9.40
C GLY A 212 -14.98 22.18 -10.11
N GLY A 213 -14.96 20.85 -9.93
CA GLY A 213 -15.86 19.93 -10.62
C GLY A 213 -15.49 19.66 -12.07
N VAL A 214 -14.62 20.47 -12.67
CA VAL A 214 -14.10 20.30 -14.05
C VAL A 214 -12.72 19.66 -14.03
N TYR A 215 -11.92 19.99 -13.04
CA TYR A 215 -10.57 19.44 -12.86
C TYR A 215 -10.49 18.65 -11.57
N PRO A 216 -9.96 17.43 -11.60
CA PRO A 216 -9.75 16.64 -10.38
C PRO A 216 -8.73 17.32 -9.47
N GLY A 217 -8.99 17.34 -8.18
CA GLY A 217 -8.01 17.76 -7.17
C GLY A 217 -6.79 16.84 -7.15
N THR A 218 -5.73 17.31 -6.50
CA THR A 218 -4.52 16.49 -6.30
C THR A 218 -4.85 15.25 -5.48
N ARG A 219 -4.48 14.07 -5.98
CA ARG A 219 -4.72 12.80 -5.30
C ARG A 219 -3.41 12.08 -5.05
N PHE A 220 -3.10 11.88 -3.78
CA PHE A 220 -1.93 11.13 -3.32
C PHE A 220 -2.35 9.76 -2.76
N ARG A 221 -1.71 8.70 -3.22
CA ARG A 221 -1.98 7.32 -2.78
C ARG A 221 -0.70 6.57 -2.47
N VAL A 222 -0.80 5.69 -1.47
CA VAL A 222 0.17 4.63 -1.20
C VAL A 222 -0.57 3.30 -1.20
N ILE A 223 -0.15 2.40 -2.06
CA ILE A 223 -0.78 1.10 -2.28
C ILE A 223 0.24 0.01 -1.99
N SER A 224 -0.12 -0.95 -1.15
CA SER A 224 0.66 -2.17 -0.99
C SER A 224 0.41 -3.10 -2.17
N LEU A 225 1.47 -3.47 -2.86
CA LEU A 225 1.43 -4.48 -3.95
C LEU A 225 1.69 -5.89 -3.43
N GLY A 226 1.86 -6.04 -2.11
CA GLY A 226 2.07 -7.29 -1.43
C GLY A 226 3.47 -7.41 -0.81
N ALA A 227 3.78 -8.62 -0.31
CA ALA A 227 5.07 -8.91 0.31
C ALA A 227 6.23 -8.66 -0.65
N ALA A 228 7.26 -7.95 -0.19
CA ALA A 228 8.52 -7.85 -0.92
C ALA A 228 9.24 -9.21 -0.86
N ARG A 229 9.77 -9.68 -1.98
CA ARG A 229 10.49 -10.95 -2.12
C ARG A 229 11.95 -10.81 -1.78
#